data_f1f7b87ae12704ba05f0ef7aafa1c904
#
_entry.id   f1f7b87ae12704ba05f0ef7aafa1c904
#
_cell.length_a   1.000
_cell.length_b   1.000
_cell.length_c   1.000
_cell.angle_alpha   90.00
_cell.angle_beta   90.00
_cell.angle_gamma   90.00
#
_symmetry.space_group_name_H-M   'P 1'
#
loop_
_entity.id
_entity.type
_entity.pdbx_description
1 polymer ?
#
loop_
_entity_poly.entity_id
_entity_poly.type
_entity_poly.pdbx_seq_one_letter_code
_entity_poly.pdbx_strand_id
1 'polypeptide(L)'
;MGLVTLNGPKGRGLRQQTNVVTDIETQVKPYLDEAIHILKREDGVGLAAPQIGIPYAWYVDKLSVPYINPQIIESSDETSVFEGCLSVPERWYSTQRYGKITLRFTNLDGNEEILRFSGLSAWVAQHECDHLSGVLVCDHGERVYKGES
;
A
#
# COMPACT_ATOMS: atom_id res chain seq x y z
N MET A 1 -10.05 7.12 14.31
CA MET A 1 -9.25 7.02 13.06
C MET A 1 -9.97 6.08 12.10
N GLY A 2 -10.05 6.41 10.84
CA GLY A 2 -10.76 5.62 9.85
C GLY A 2 -10.08 5.67 8.49
N LEU A 3 -10.65 4.92 7.54
CA LEU A 3 -10.16 4.87 6.17
C LEU A 3 -10.35 6.23 5.47
N VAL A 4 -9.30 6.74 4.84
CA VAL A 4 -9.34 7.95 4.02
C VAL A 4 -9.70 7.58 2.59
N THR A 5 -10.69 8.24 2.01
CA THR A 5 -11.06 8.04 0.61
C THR A 5 -10.68 9.26 -0.22
N LEU A 6 -10.43 9.05 -1.51
CA LEU A 6 -10.00 10.11 -2.43
C LEU A 6 -11.01 11.26 -2.50
N ASN A 7 -12.30 10.96 -2.48
CA ASN A 7 -13.38 11.96 -2.52
C ASN A 7 -13.82 12.43 -1.14
N GLY A 8 -13.19 11.94 -0.08
CA GLY A 8 -13.49 12.32 1.29
C GLY A 8 -12.76 13.60 1.73
N PRO A 9 -13.04 14.10 2.93
CA PRO A 9 -12.46 15.36 3.43
C PRO A 9 -10.94 15.39 3.51
N LYS A 10 -10.30 14.23 3.70
CA LYS A 10 -8.84 14.10 3.84
C LYS A 10 -8.18 13.52 2.59
N GLY A 11 -8.88 13.45 1.48
CA GLY A 11 -8.38 12.80 0.26
C GLY A 11 -7.09 13.38 -0.31
N ARG A 12 -6.79 14.65 -0.07
CA ARG A 12 -5.54 15.28 -0.51
C ARG A 12 -4.29 14.61 0.05
N GLY A 13 -4.36 14.07 1.28
CA GLY A 13 -3.24 13.37 1.89
C GLY A 13 -2.82 12.12 1.14
N LEU A 14 -3.73 11.51 0.38
CA LEU A 14 -3.45 10.33 -0.44
C LEU A 14 -2.51 10.62 -1.62
N ARG A 15 -2.42 11.88 -2.05
CA ARG A 15 -1.59 12.28 -3.19
C ARG A 15 -0.27 12.93 -2.76
N GLN A 16 0.01 12.94 -1.47
CA GLN A 16 1.26 13.48 -0.93
C GLN A 16 2.26 12.37 -0.72
N GLN A 17 3.54 12.66 -0.98
CA GLN A 17 4.61 11.75 -0.62
C GLN A 17 4.72 11.67 0.90
N THR A 18 4.88 10.46 1.41
CA THR A 18 5.03 10.23 2.85
C THR A 18 6.42 10.63 3.34
N ASN A 19 6.49 10.89 4.63
CA ASN A 19 7.76 11.14 5.32
C ASN A 19 8.42 9.82 5.70
N VAL A 20 9.73 9.77 5.63
CA VAL A 20 10.52 8.62 6.11
C VAL A 20 10.25 8.41 7.59
N VAL A 21 10.06 7.17 7.99
CA VAL A 21 9.95 6.82 9.41
C VAL A 21 11.33 6.92 10.06
N THR A 22 11.42 7.72 11.11
CA THR A 22 12.63 7.88 11.92
C THR A 22 12.46 7.36 13.34
N ASP A 23 11.20 7.18 13.79
CA ASP A 23 10.87 6.68 15.13
C ASP A 23 9.68 5.73 15.04
N ILE A 24 9.97 4.44 15.09
CA ILE A 24 8.96 3.37 14.98
C ILE A 24 7.98 3.44 16.15
N GLU A 25 8.45 3.78 17.34
CA GLU A 25 7.61 3.80 18.56
C GLU A 25 6.49 4.83 18.49
N THR A 26 6.70 5.97 17.82
CA THR A 26 5.72 7.04 17.75
C THR A 26 5.04 7.15 16.39
N GLN A 27 5.68 6.69 15.31
CA GLN A 27 5.21 6.90 13.94
C GLN A 27 4.56 5.65 13.33
N VAL A 28 4.77 4.48 13.93
CA VAL A 28 4.23 3.20 13.43
C VAL A 28 3.38 2.49 14.48
N LYS A 29 3.99 2.11 15.60
CA LYS A 29 3.36 1.24 16.61
C LYS A 29 2.03 1.74 17.14
N PRO A 30 1.83 3.05 17.43
CA PRO A 30 0.55 3.52 17.95
C PRO A 30 -0.64 3.32 17.00
N TYR A 31 -0.37 3.16 15.70
CA TYR A 31 -1.40 3.09 14.66
C TYR A 31 -1.54 1.71 14.02
N LEU A 32 -0.61 0.80 14.31
CA LEU A 32 -0.54 -0.49 13.61
C LEU A 32 -1.77 -1.36 13.87
N ASP A 33 -2.24 -1.46 15.11
CA ASP A 33 -3.41 -2.26 15.44
C ASP A 33 -4.67 -1.75 14.74
N GLU A 34 -4.84 -0.43 14.66
CA GLU A 34 -5.95 0.19 13.95
C GLU A 34 -5.88 -0.09 12.46
N ALA A 35 -4.69 0.00 11.86
CA ALA A 35 -4.48 -0.32 10.44
C ALA A 35 -4.86 -1.77 10.15
N ILE A 36 -4.42 -2.70 10.99
CA ILE A 36 -4.74 -4.13 10.86
C ILE A 36 -6.24 -4.36 11.00
N HIS A 37 -6.88 -3.69 11.96
CA HIS A 37 -8.31 -3.79 12.18
C HIS A 37 -9.11 -3.31 10.95
N ILE A 38 -8.75 -2.16 10.40
CA ILE A 38 -9.40 -1.61 9.20
C ILE A 38 -9.21 -2.55 8.01
N LEU A 39 -8.00 -3.05 7.82
CA LEU A 39 -7.69 -3.97 6.73
C LEU A 39 -8.55 -5.23 6.78
N LYS A 40 -8.71 -5.81 7.97
CA LYS A 40 -9.54 -7.00 8.17
C LYS A 40 -11.02 -6.71 7.98
N ARG A 41 -11.50 -5.59 8.52
CA ARG A 41 -12.90 -5.16 8.39
C ARG A 41 -13.29 -4.96 6.94
N GLU A 42 -12.40 -4.36 6.14
CA GLU A 42 -12.65 -4.08 4.72
C GLU A 42 -12.25 -5.25 3.80
N ASP A 43 -11.78 -6.36 4.35
CA ASP A 43 -11.32 -7.54 3.60
C ASP A 43 -10.29 -7.18 2.53
N GLY A 44 -9.36 -6.29 2.87
CA GLY A 44 -8.30 -5.86 1.97
C GLY A 44 -7.07 -6.76 2.02
N VAL A 45 -6.18 -6.59 1.05
CA VAL A 45 -4.92 -7.35 0.95
C VAL A 45 -3.72 -6.56 1.43
N GLY A 46 -3.83 -5.23 1.49
CA GLY A 46 -2.80 -4.33 1.99
C GLY A 46 -3.38 -2.97 2.34
N LEU A 47 -2.71 -2.24 3.22
CA LEU A 47 -3.11 -0.91 3.65
C LEU A 47 -1.88 -0.08 3.98
N ALA A 48 -1.73 1.07 3.31
CA ALA A 48 -0.66 2.01 3.57
C ALA A 48 -1.08 3.05 4.61
N ALA A 49 -0.13 3.53 5.41
CA ALA A 49 -0.38 4.49 6.48
C ALA A 49 -1.16 5.74 6.04
N PRO A 50 -0.90 6.33 4.86
CA PRO A 50 -1.71 7.47 4.39
C PRO A 50 -3.20 7.18 4.26
N GLN A 51 -3.59 5.92 4.03
CA GLN A 51 -4.99 5.54 3.90
C GLN A 51 -5.76 5.64 5.23
N ILE A 52 -5.08 5.78 6.33
CA ILE A 52 -5.68 6.07 7.65
C ILE A 52 -5.23 7.42 8.20
N GLY A 53 -4.71 8.29 7.32
CA GLY A 53 -4.33 9.65 7.68
C GLY A 53 -2.97 9.80 8.34
N ILE A 54 -2.12 8.79 8.28
CA ILE A 54 -0.78 8.80 8.89
C ILE A 54 0.25 9.09 7.79
N PRO A 55 0.98 10.23 7.85
CA PRO A 55 1.82 10.67 6.73
C PRO A 55 3.22 10.07 6.72
N TYR A 56 3.37 8.82 7.15
CA TYR A 56 4.66 8.15 7.27
C TYR A 56 4.75 6.92 6.37
N ALA A 57 5.97 6.58 5.96
CA ALA A 57 6.24 5.55 4.96
C ALA A 57 6.22 4.15 5.55
N TRP A 58 5.03 3.58 5.73
CA TRP A 58 4.86 2.17 6.06
C TRP A 58 3.53 1.64 5.55
N TYR A 59 3.47 0.33 5.34
CA TYR A 59 2.23 -0.36 5.03
C TYR A 59 2.17 -1.70 5.75
N VAL A 60 0.99 -2.28 5.80
CA VAL A 60 0.74 -3.60 6.39
C VAL A 60 0.03 -4.48 5.36
N ASP A 61 0.38 -5.78 5.34
CA ASP A 61 -0.30 -6.75 4.49
C ASP A 61 -1.38 -7.53 5.24
N LYS A 62 -2.11 -8.39 4.54
CA LYS A 62 -3.21 -9.16 5.15
C LYS A 62 -2.73 -10.19 6.18
N LEU A 63 -1.45 -10.50 6.25
CA LEU A 63 -0.84 -11.35 7.27
C LEU A 63 -0.43 -10.54 8.51
N SER A 64 -0.77 -9.26 8.56
CA SER A 64 -0.46 -8.34 9.66
C SER A 64 1.03 -8.04 9.79
N VAL A 65 1.79 -8.16 8.72
CA VAL A 65 3.22 -7.82 8.68
C VAL A 65 3.39 -6.37 8.27
N PRO A 66 4.05 -5.53 9.11
CA PRO A 66 4.38 -4.16 8.72
C PRO A 66 5.68 -4.08 7.93
N TYR A 67 5.70 -3.19 6.95
CA TYR A 67 6.86 -2.90 6.11
C TYR A 67 7.15 -1.41 6.22
N ILE A 68 8.27 -1.07 6.85
CA ILE A 68 8.65 0.32 7.19
C ILE A 68 9.72 0.80 6.24
N ASN A 69 9.55 2.00 5.70
CA ASN A 69 10.44 2.59 4.70
C ASN A 69 10.72 1.62 3.55
N PRO A 70 9.68 1.02 2.94
CA PRO A 70 9.88 0.00 1.92
C PRO A 70 10.42 0.61 0.63
N GLN A 71 11.26 -0.17 -0.06
CA GLN A 71 11.86 0.23 -1.32
C GLN A 71 11.97 -0.97 -2.24
N ILE A 72 11.39 -0.87 -3.44
CA ILE A 72 11.53 -1.90 -4.46
C ILE A 72 12.89 -1.71 -5.13
N ILE A 73 13.78 -2.69 -4.99
CA ILE A 73 15.15 -2.60 -5.52
C ILE A 73 15.38 -3.42 -6.77
N GLU A 74 14.51 -4.38 -7.07
CA GLU A 74 14.52 -5.17 -8.30
C GLU A 74 13.09 -5.53 -8.68
N SER A 75 12.82 -5.66 -9.98
CA SER A 75 11.52 -6.07 -10.50
C SER A 75 11.68 -6.81 -11.83
N SER A 76 10.81 -7.79 -12.07
CA SER A 76 10.79 -8.58 -13.31
C SER A 76 9.39 -9.18 -13.55
N ASP A 77 9.18 -9.75 -14.75
CA ASP A 77 7.92 -10.39 -15.14
C ASP A 77 6.75 -9.41 -15.18
N GLU A 78 6.85 -8.40 -16.06
CA GLU A 78 5.78 -7.40 -16.24
C GLU A 78 4.49 -8.07 -16.71
N THR A 79 3.38 -7.71 -16.08
CA THR A 79 2.06 -8.26 -16.38
C THR A 79 0.96 -7.24 -16.09
N SER A 80 -0.20 -7.46 -16.67
CA SER A 80 -1.40 -6.66 -16.38
C SER A 80 -2.20 -7.31 -15.27
N VAL A 81 -2.67 -6.50 -14.33
CA VAL A 81 -3.53 -6.95 -13.24
C VAL A 81 -4.74 -6.04 -13.09
N PHE A 82 -5.84 -6.58 -12.56
CA PHE A 82 -6.99 -5.77 -12.16
C PHE A 82 -6.84 -5.40 -10.71
N GLU A 83 -6.93 -4.10 -10.44
CA GLU A 83 -6.76 -3.58 -9.08
C GLU A 83 -7.92 -2.69 -8.69
N GLY A 84 -8.33 -2.86 -7.44
CA GLY A 84 -9.14 -1.90 -6.72
C GLY A 84 -8.34 -1.34 -5.56
N CYS A 85 -8.87 -0.32 -4.91
CA CYS A 85 -8.26 0.29 -3.74
C CYS A 85 -9.35 0.69 -2.76
N LEU A 86 -9.14 0.42 -1.47
CA LEU A 86 -10.10 0.78 -0.42
C LEU A 86 -10.36 2.28 -0.37
N SER A 87 -9.37 3.11 -0.74
CA SER A 87 -9.50 4.57 -0.78
C SER A 87 -10.15 5.09 -2.05
N VAL A 88 -10.37 4.23 -3.05
CA VAL A 88 -11.09 4.54 -4.30
C VAL A 88 -12.16 3.47 -4.50
N PRO A 89 -13.22 3.48 -3.69
CA PRO A 89 -14.21 2.39 -3.67
C PRO A 89 -14.99 2.27 -4.96
N GLU A 90 -15.41 1.04 -5.27
CA GLU A 90 -16.27 0.69 -6.42
C GLU A 90 -15.64 0.98 -7.78
N ARG A 91 -14.34 1.23 -7.85
CA ARG A 91 -13.61 1.45 -9.09
C ARG A 91 -12.52 0.41 -9.24
N TRP A 92 -12.39 -0.10 -10.46
CA TRP A 92 -11.38 -1.09 -10.82
C TRP A 92 -10.55 -0.59 -11.99
N TYR A 93 -9.26 -0.92 -11.98
CA TYR A 93 -8.31 -0.46 -12.98
C TYR A 93 -7.46 -1.61 -13.47
N SER A 94 -7.14 -1.60 -14.76
CA SER A 94 -6.11 -2.47 -15.32
C SER A 94 -4.76 -1.74 -15.20
N THR A 95 -3.84 -2.34 -14.47
CA THR A 95 -2.52 -1.74 -14.22
C THR A 95 -1.41 -2.66 -14.68
N GLN A 96 -0.26 -2.09 -15.03
CA GLN A 96 0.94 -2.85 -15.30
C GLN A 96 1.71 -3.02 -13.99
N ARG A 97 1.97 -4.28 -13.63
CA ARG A 97 2.72 -4.64 -12.43
C ARG A 97 3.77 -5.67 -12.77
N TYR A 98 4.72 -5.82 -11.87
CA TYR A 98 5.72 -6.89 -11.98
C TYR A 98 5.30 -8.08 -11.15
N GLY A 99 5.43 -9.28 -11.72
CA GLY A 99 5.10 -10.52 -11.02
C GLY A 99 6.09 -10.91 -9.94
N LYS A 100 7.32 -10.36 -10.02
CA LYS A 100 8.40 -10.60 -9.06
C LYS A 100 9.09 -9.31 -8.71
N ILE A 101 9.31 -9.08 -7.42
CA ILE A 101 10.04 -7.92 -6.91
C ILE A 101 10.97 -8.35 -5.79
N THR A 102 11.99 -7.53 -5.53
CA THR A 102 12.80 -7.61 -4.31
C THR A 102 12.54 -6.33 -3.53
N LEU A 103 12.12 -6.47 -2.28
CA LEU A 103 11.79 -5.38 -1.39
C LEU A 103 12.82 -5.27 -0.28
N ARG A 104 13.35 -4.06 -0.08
CA ARG A 104 14.14 -3.70 1.09
C ARG A 104 13.27 -2.89 2.03
N PHE A 105 13.24 -3.23 3.29
CA PHE A 105 12.43 -2.52 4.29
C PHE A 105 13.02 -2.69 5.69
N THR A 106 12.53 -1.89 6.61
CA THR A 106 12.84 -2.02 8.04
C THR A 106 11.68 -2.76 8.70
N ASN A 107 12.00 -3.76 9.53
CA ASN A 107 10.99 -4.47 10.31
C ASN A 107 10.65 -3.71 11.60
N LEU A 108 9.70 -4.25 12.37
CA LEU A 108 9.21 -3.59 13.58
C LEU A 108 10.25 -3.51 14.70
N ASP A 109 11.29 -4.36 14.64
CA ASP A 109 12.43 -4.34 15.57
C ASP A 109 13.51 -3.33 15.17
N GLY A 110 13.33 -2.65 14.03
CA GLY A 110 14.28 -1.67 13.53
C GLY A 110 15.40 -2.25 12.67
N ASN A 111 15.30 -3.51 12.28
CA ASN A 111 16.31 -4.18 11.46
C ASN A 111 15.93 -4.12 9.97
N GLU A 112 16.92 -3.94 9.11
CA GLU A 112 16.74 -4.00 7.67
C GLU A 112 16.58 -5.44 7.19
N GLU A 113 15.61 -5.66 6.30
CA GLU A 113 15.38 -6.94 5.64
C GLU A 113 15.29 -6.73 4.13
N ILE A 114 15.73 -7.74 3.38
CA ILE A 114 15.61 -7.79 1.92
C ILE A 114 14.93 -9.12 1.59
N LEU A 115 13.71 -9.04 1.01
CA LEU A 115 12.90 -10.20 0.68
C LEU A 115 12.46 -10.18 -0.78
N ARG A 116 12.35 -11.36 -1.36
CA ARG A 116 11.78 -11.55 -2.69
C ARG A 116 10.31 -11.90 -2.57
N PHE A 117 9.48 -11.22 -3.34
CA PHE A 117 8.04 -11.48 -3.43
C PHE A 117 7.66 -11.85 -4.85
N SER A 118 6.64 -12.70 -4.98
CA SER A 118 6.05 -13.06 -6.27
C SER A 118 4.52 -13.13 -6.14
N GLY A 119 3.83 -12.99 -7.27
CA GLY A 119 2.37 -13.06 -7.32
C GLY A 119 1.71 -11.95 -6.49
N LEU A 120 0.71 -12.32 -5.70
CA LEU A 120 -0.09 -11.36 -4.93
C LEU A 120 0.76 -10.49 -4.00
N SER A 121 1.72 -11.07 -3.29
CA SER A 121 2.58 -10.31 -2.38
C SER A 121 3.41 -9.24 -3.11
N ALA A 122 3.87 -9.55 -4.34
CA ALA A 122 4.57 -8.59 -5.18
C ALA A 122 3.64 -7.46 -5.64
N TRP A 123 2.42 -7.79 -6.04
CA TRP A 123 1.44 -6.79 -6.49
C TRP A 123 1.02 -5.87 -5.35
N VAL A 124 0.78 -6.43 -4.16
CA VAL A 124 0.45 -5.65 -2.96
C VAL A 124 1.58 -4.67 -2.63
N ALA A 125 2.83 -5.14 -2.62
CA ALA A 125 3.97 -4.27 -2.32
C ALA A 125 4.07 -3.09 -3.30
N GLN A 126 3.86 -3.33 -4.59
CA GLN A 126 3.89 -2.27 -5.60
C GLN A 126 2.74 -1.27 -5.42
N HIS A 127 1.53 -1.76 -5.18
CA HIS A 127 0.35 -0.93 -4.92
C HIS A 127 0.55 -0.05 -3.68
N GLU A 128 1.01 -0.65 -2.58
CA GLU A 128 1.21 0.08 -1.33
C GLU A 128 2.41 1.04 -1.39
N CYS A 129 3.49 0.67 -2.06
CA CYS A 129 4.61 1.59 -2.30
C CYS A 129 4.18 2.81 -3.13
N ASP A 130 3.27 2.61 -4.09
CA ASP A 130 2.69 3.74 -4.84
C ASP A 130 1.97 4.70 -3.90
N HIS A 131 1.16 4.20 -2.97
CA HIS A 131 0.51 5.04 -1.96
C HIS A 131 1.50 5.88 -1.16
N LEU A 132 2.65 5.30 -0.82
CA LEU A 132 3.67 6.00 -0.05
C LEU A 132 4.34 7.12 -0.86
N SER A 133 4.26 7.06 -2.18
CA SER A 133 4.72 8.11 -3.10
C SER A 133 3.59 9.06 -3.55
N GLY A 134 2.38 8.89 -2.99
CA GLY A 134 1.23 9.71 -3.37
C GLY A 134 0.59 9.29 -4.69
N VAL A 135 0.88 8.09 -5.18
CA VAL A 135 0.34 7.55 -6.44
C VAL A 135 -0.79 6.56 -6.12
N LEU A 136 -1.92 6.76 -6.76
CA LEU A 136 -3.09 5.91 -6.62
C LEU A 136 -3.31 5.07 -7.87
N VAL A 137 -4.04 3.97 -7.71
CA VAL A 137 -4.35 3.07 -8.84
C VAL A 137 -5.02 3.81 -10.00
N CYS A 138 -5.83 4.83 -9.73
CA CYS A 138 -6.50 5.62 -10.74
C CYS A 138 -5.57 6.58 -11.51
N ASP A 139 -4.31 6.74 -11.07
CA ASP A 139 -3.35 7.66 -11.69
C ASP A 139 -2.61 7.01 -12.86
N HIS A 140 -2.47 5.69 -12.88
CA HIS A 140 -1.68 5.01 -13.91
C HIS A 140 -2.35 3.75 -14.48
N GLY A 141 -3.52 3.39 -14.00
CA GLY A 141 -4.30 2.27 -14.51
C GLY A 141 -5.41 2.73 -15.42
N GLU A 142 -5.79 1.90 -16.38
CA GLU A 142 -6.98 2.11 -17.19
C GLU A 142 -8.21 1.63 -16.40
N ARG A 143 -9.23 2.51 -16.28
CA ARG A 143 -10.45 2.17 -15.54
C ARG A 143 -11.23 1.08 -16.26
N VAL A 144 -11.63 0.06 -15.50
CA VAL A 144 -12.45 -1.05 -15.97
C VAL A 144 -13.70 -1.11 -15.09
N TYR A 145 -14.84 -1.34 -15.70
CA TYR A 145 -16.10 -1.47 -14.97
C TYR A 145 -16.26 -2.90 -14.48
N LYS A 146 -16.86 -3.05 -13.30
CA LYS A 146 -17.13 -4.36 -12.71
C LYS A 146 -17.99 -5.19 -13.67
N GLY A 147 -17.54 -6.41 -13.98
CA GLY A 147 -18.18 -7.30 -14.93
C GLY A 147 -17.63 -7.23 -16.35
N GLU A 148 -16.76 -6.29 -16.66
CA GLU A 148 -15.99 -6.24 -17.90
C GLU A 148 -14.69 -7.01 -17.72
N SER A 149 -14.33 -7.80 -18.67
CA SER A 149 -13.11 -8.60 -18.62
C SER A 149 -12.23 -8.35 -19.86
#